data_df66cca26b6c84f35b54c79643f4faea
#
_entry.id   df66cca26b6c84f35b54c79643f4faea
#
_cell.length_a   1.000
_cell.length_b   1.000
_cell.length_c   1.000
_cell.angle_alpha   90.00
_cell.angle_beta   90.00
_cell.angle_gamma   90.00
#
_symmetry.space_group_name_H-M   'P 1'
#
loop_
_entity.id
_entity.type
_entity.pdbx_description
1 polymer ?
#
loop_
_entity_poly.entity_id
_entity_poly.type
_entity_poly.pdbx_seq_one_letter_code
_entity_poly.pdbx_strand_id
1 'polypeptide(L)'
;DALKLAELQNYFGNDCILNALNPKQVDELIEDENNTKLFNNTIFLSSIILDNKAGILLQSSSKNTKFRWIEDSSQEGENKIVEKDKLEAEINKFRQGLIKGGEEINYNTETAKKLYDWIIRPFIDSGDISPEQTKTLVFLQDGFLRSVPMAALYDSKEEKYLVESYAIATTPSLRITKPKLRPSKQKALILGLTEEATIEGKTFEELLSVDEEVNAVKKQFPNHTELINQDFNLQNFNQQLKQTTYPIIHIASHAQFGIIPEDTFIVAGKNQENQKITINELENSLQNLKSTTDNVELLALTACETAVGDDRATLGLAGVALKVGVKSAIASLWNVQDESTSRLMGDFYQNYREKGMSIAEALQKAQIKMINPQSNDINIYNNPAYWAPMIVIGNWL
;
A
#
# COMPACT_ATOMS: atom_id res chain seq x y z
N ASP A 1 -18.47 4.35 1.43
CA ASP A 1 -17.41 5.14 2.11
C ASP A 1 -17.69 5.29 3.61
N ALA A 2 -18.92 5.64 4.03
CA ALA A 2 -19.28 5.78 5.45
C ALA A 2 -19.12 4.47 6.25
N LEU A 3 -19.47 3.32 5.65
CA LEU A 3 -19.32 2.01 6.31
C LEU A 3 -17.83 1.68 6.51
N LYS A 4 -17.00 1.91 5.50
CA LYS A 4 -15.55 1.69 5.58
C LYS A 4 -14.89 2.57 6.65
N LEU A 5 -15.37 3.79 6.80
CA LEU A 5 -14.94 4.69 7.88
C LEU A 5 -15.37 4.20 9.26
N ALA A 6 -16.57 3.65 9.39
CA ALA A 6 -17.04 3.08 10.66
C ALA A 6 -16.24 1.83 11.06
N GLU A 7 -15.82 1.00 10.11
CA GLU A 7 -14.94 -0.15 10.39
C GLU A 7 -13.55 0.29 10.88
N LEU A 8 -12.95 1.30 10.24
CA LEU A 8 -11.70 1.91 10.70
C LEU A 8 -11.83 2.47 12.11
N GLN A 9 -12.94 3.13 12.39
CA GLN A 9 -13.25 3.70 13.69
C GLN A 9 -13.40 2.62 14.76
N ASN A 10 -14.07 1.51 14.45
CA ASN A 10 -14.18 0.36 15.34
C ASN A 10 -12.82 -0.29 15.61
N TYR A 11 -11.95 -0.38 14.62
CA TYR A 11 -10.60 -0.94 14.79
C TYR A 11 -9.72 -0.08 15.69
N PHE A 12 -9.72 1.25 15.50
CA PHE A 12 -8.86 2.17 16.24
C PHE A 12 -9.48 2.72 17.54
N GLY A 13 -10.77 2.50 17.80
CA GLY A 13 -11.45 2.91 19.02
C GLY A 13 -11.52 4.42 19.25
N ASN A 14 -11.37 5.26 18.23
CA ASN A 14 -11.23 6.71 18.37
C ASN A 14 -12.25 7.52 17.59
N ASP A 15 -12.84 8.52 18.26
CA ASP A 15 -13.69 9.59 17.65
C ASP A 15 -12.89 10.54 16.74
N CYS A 16 -11.56 10.42 16.66
CA CYS A 16 -10.69 11.32 15.90
C CYS A 16 -10.93 11.26 14.37
N ILE A 17 -11.41 10.13 13.84
CA ILE A 17 -11.76 10.02 12.42
C ILE A 17 -13.01 10.84 12.10
N LEU A 18 -13.96 10.96 13.04
CA LEU A 18 -15.18 11.76 12.87
C LEU A 18 -14.91 13.25 12.69
N ASN A 19 -13.91 13.80 13.37
CA ASN A 19 -13.55 15.21 13.24
C ASN A 19 -12.88 15.56 11.89
N ALA A 20 -12.35 14.57 11.18
CA ALA A 20 -11.87 14.72 9.80
C ALA A 20 -13.00 14.61 8.76
N LEU A 21 -14.18 14.17 9.16
CA LEU A 21 -15.37 14.02 8.31
C LEU A 21 -16.09 15.35 8.16
N ASN A 22 -15.53 16.26 7.38
CA ASN A 22 -16.37 17.28 6.75
C ASN A 22 -17.33 16.53 5.79
N PRO A 23 -18.65 16.74 5.89
CA PRO A 23 -19.66 15.92 5.19
C PRO A 23 -19.76 16.15 3.68
N LYS A 24 -18.72 16.67 3.04
CA LYS A 24 -18.66 16.68 1.58
C LYS A 24 -18.76 15.25 1.06
N GLN A 25 -19.74 15.03 0.21
CA GLN A 25 -19.93 13.72 -0.42
C GLN A 25 -18.72 13.39 -1.30
N VAL A 26 -18.41 12.10 -1.50
CA VAL A 26 -17.31 11.66 -2.37
C VAL A 26 -17.48 12.23 -3.78
N ASP A 27 -18.72 12.31 -4.26
CA ASP A 27 -19.06 12.90 -5.54
C ASP A 27 -18.61 14.37 -5.63
N GLU A 28 -18.78 15.17 -4.56
CA GLU A 28 -18.34 16.57 -4.51
C GLU A 28 -16.79 16.69 -4.56
N LEU A 29 -16.06 15.70 -4.02
CA LEU A 29 -14.59 15.67 -4.11
C LEU A 29 -14.09 15.35 -5.51
N ILE A 30 -14.78 14.47 -6.22
CA ILE A 30 -14.45 14.10 -7.60
C ILE A 30 -14.90 15.20 -8.56
N GLU A 31 -15.98 15.91 -8.24
CA GLU A 31 -16.60 16.96 -9.06
C GLU A 31 -15.98 18.35 -8.90
N ASP A 32 -15.14 18.57 -7.87
CA ASP A 32 -14.41 19.83 -7.72
C ASP A 32 -13.51 20.08 -8.94
N GLU A 33 -13.68 21.24 -9.60
CA GLU A 33 -12.93 21.57 -10.83
C GLU A 33 -11.42 21.49 -10.69
N ASN A 34 -10.89 21.75 -9.49
CA ASN A 34 -9.47 21.63 -9.22
C ASN A 34 -9.03 20.15 -9.15
N ASN A 35 -9.89 19.30 -8.58
CA ASN A 35 -9.64 17.86 -8.46
C ASN A 35 -9.87 17.14 -9.78
N THR A 36 -10.82 17.58 -10.60
CA THR A 36 -11.11 17.01 -11.93
C THR A 36 -9.84 17.00 -12.81
N LYS A 37 -9.04 18.07 -12.77
CA LYS A 37 -7.76 18.12 -13.49
C LYS A 37 -6.71 17.15 -12.94
N LEU A 38 -6.68 16.96 -11.62
CA LEU A 38 -5.76 16.03 -10.95
C LEU A 38 -6.12 14.57 -11.22
N PHE A 39 -7.41 14.28 -11.43
CA PHE A 39 -7.94 12.91 -11.59
C PHE A 39 -8.25 12.53 -13.03
N ASN A 40 -7.92 13.37 -14.02
CA ASN A 40 -8.28 13.14 -15.43
C ASN A 40 -7.92 11.74 -15.96
N ASN A 41 -6.83 11.14 -15.46
CA ASN A 41 -6.35 9.83 -15.86
C ASN A 41 -6.47 8.80 -14.73
N THR A 42 -7.37 9.05 -13.76
CA THR A 42 -7.56 8.17 -12.59
C THR A 42 -8.96 7.56 -12.61
N ILE A 43 -9.03 6.26 -12.42
CA ILE A 43 -10.26 5.51 -12.20
C ILE A 43 -10.30 5.02 -10.75
N PHE A 44 -11.44 5.20 -10.09
CA PHE A 44 -11.69 4.69 -8.75
C PHE A 44 -12.54 3.43 -8.82
N LEU A 45 -12.09 2.38 -8.15
CA LEU A 45 -12.75 1.08 -8.09
C LEU A 45 -13.09 0.75 -6.64
N SER A 46 -14.37 0.86 -6.29
CA SER A 46 -14.87 0.56 -4.94
C SER A 46 -15.52 -0.81 -4.90
N SER A 47 -15.01 -1.72 -4.09
CA SER A 47 -15.69 -2.99 -3.84
C SER A 47 -16.82 -2.81 -2.84
N ILE A 48 -17.90 -3.58 -3.04
CA ILE A 48 -19.07 -3.66 -2.18
C ILE A 48 -19.35 -5.13 -1.93
N ILE A 49 -19.23 -5.57 -0.68
CA ILE A 49 -19.48 -6.96 -0.28
C ILE A 49 -20.85 -7.01 0.42
N LEU A 50 -21.73 -7.87 -0.06
CA LEU A 50 -23.00 -8.20 0.55
C LEU A 50 -22.94 -9.60 1.16
N ASP A 51 -24.04 -10.06 1.77
CA ASP A 51 -24.09 -11.33 2.49
C ASP A 51 -23.67 -12.52 1.62
N ASN A 52 -24.07 -12.56 0.35
CA ASN A 52 -23.85 -13.69 -0.54
C ASN A 52 -23.10 -13.38 -1.84
N LYS A 53 -22.77 -12.11 -2.12
CA LYS A 53 -22.13 -11.69 -3.37
C LYS A 53 -21.35 -10.39 -3.20
N ALA A 54 -20.52 -10.08 -4.18
CA ALA A 54 -19.78 -8.84 -4.23
C ALA A 54 -19.90 -8.14 -5.59
N GLY A 55 -19.68 -6.83 -5.61
CA GLY A 55 -19.69 -6.03 -6.82
C GLY A 55 -18.62 -4.94 -6.77
N ILE A 56 -18.35 -4.36 -7.94
CA ILE A 56 -17.39 -3.26 -8.12
C ILE A 56 -18.13 -2.04 -8.66
N LEU A 57 -17.94 -0.93 -7.98
CA LEU A 57 -18.39 0.39 -8.42
C LEU A 57 -17.18 1.12 -9.01
N LEU A 58 -17.24 1.42 -10.31
CA LEU A 58 -16.27 2.26 -11.00
C LEU A 58 -16.77 3.71 -11.03
N GLN A 59 -15.88 4.65 -10.69
CA GLN A 59 -16.10 6.08 -10.81
C GLN A 59 -14.91 6.74 -11.52
N SER A 60 -15.18 7.66 -12.44
CA SER A 60 -14.17 8.47 -13.12
C SER A 60 -14.44 9.96 -12.90
N SER A 61 -13.43 10.80 -13.17
CA SER A 61 -13.57 12.27 -13.12
C SER A 61 -14.61 12.83 -14.11
N SER A 62 -14.95 12.07 -15.15
CA SER A 62 -15.97 12.44 -16.15
C SER A 62 -17.40 12.18 -15.71
N LYS A 63 -17.67 11.95 -14.42
CA LYS A 63 -18.97 11.65 -13.83
C LYS A 63 -19.63 10.34 -14.30
N ASN A 64 -18.85 9.46 -14.96
CA ASN A 64 -19.34 8.14 -15.30
C ASN A 64 -19.20 7.23 -14.09
N THR A 65 -20.35 6.80 -13.57
CA THR A 65 -20.45 5.80 -12.51
C THR A 65 -21.01 4.52 -13.11
N LYS A 66 -20.32 3.42 -12.95
CA LYS A 66 -20.71 2.09 -13.41
C LYS A 66 -20.65 1.11 -12.25
N PHE A 67 -21.67 0.27 -12.12
CA PHE A 67 -21.69 -0.81 -11.14
C PHE A 67 -21.80 -2.15 -11.86
N ARG A 68 -21.00 -3.13 -11.43
CA ARG A 68 -21.07 -4.51 -11.92
C ARG A 68 -20.98 -5.50 -10.76
N TRP A 69 -21.80 -6.52 -10.78
CA TRP A 69 -21.57 -7.69 -9.95
C TRP A 69 -20.30 -8.41 -10.41
N ILE A 70 -19.62 -9.06 -9.48
CA ILE A 70 -18.51 -9.96 -9.82
C ILE A 70 -19.12 -11.22 -10.42
N GLU A 71 -18.79 -11.48 -11.68
CA GLU A 71 -19.38 -12.57 -12.49
C GLU A 71 -18.29 -13.46 -13.06
N ASP A 72 -18.59 -14.75 -13.16
CA ASP A 72 -17.79 -15.76 -13.86
C ASP A 72 -18.33 -15.90 -15.28
N SER A 73 -17.68 -15.30 -16.26
CA SER A 73 -18.11 -15.29 -17.65
C SER A 73 -18.09 -16.68 -18.32
N SER A 74 -17.49 -17.68 -17.68
CA SER A 74 -17.52 -19.09 -18.12
C SER A 74 -18.84 -19.79 -17.79
N GLN A 75 -19.70 -19.16 -16.96
CA GLN A 75 -21.00 -19.69 -16.53
C GLN A 75 -22.14 -18.94 -17.22
N GLU A 76 -23.31 -19.61 -17.31
CA GLU A 76 -24.53 -19.05 -17.88
C GLU A 76 -25.65 -18.92 -16.84
N GLY A 77 -26.60 -17.99 -17.10
CA GLY A 77 -27.79 -17.82 -16.26
C GLY A 77 -27.47 -17.17 -14.91
N GLU A 78 -28.27 -17.51 -13.88
CA GLU A 78 -28.11 -16.97 -12.52
C GLU A 78 -26.81 -17.45 -11.84
N ASN A 79 -26.25 -18.57 -12.26
CA ASN A 79 -24.98 -19.10 -11.76
C ASN A 79 -23.75 -18.25 -12.17
N LYS A 80 -23.94 -17.23 -12.98
CA LYS A 80 -22.89 -16.32 -13.43
C LYS A 80 -22.35 -15.45 -12.31
N ILE A 81 -23.17 -15.04 -11.34
CA ILE A 81 -22.71 -14.25 -10.18
C ILE A 81 -21.85 -15.12 -9.28
N VAL A 82 -20.66 -14.66 -9.00
CA VAL A 82 -19.73 -15.35 -8.10
C VAL A 82 -20.21 -15.18 -6.66
N GLU A 83 -20.49 -16.30 -6.00
CA GLU A 83 -20.84 -16.31 -4.59
C GLU A 83 -19.67 -15.80 -3.74
N LYS A 84 -19.99 -15.09 -2.64
CA LYS A 84 -19.02 -14.49 -1.73
C LYS A 84 -17.96 -15.52 -1.27
N ASP A 85 -18.38 -16.66 -0.78
CA ASP A 85 -17.48 -17.69 -0.25
C ASP A 85 -16.55 -18.26 -1.33
N LYS A 86 -17.05 -18.40 -2.58
CA LYS A 86 -16.24 -18.80 -3.74
C LYS A 86 -15.18 -17.74 -4.08
N LEU A 87 -15.57 -16.45 -4.04
CA LEU A 87 -14.65 -15.35 -4.28
C LEU A 87 -13.57 -15.30 -3.21
N GLU A 88 -13.93 -15.39 -1.94
CA GLU A 88 -13.00 -15.39 -0.81
C GLU A 88 -12.03 -16.58 -0.88
N ALA A 89 -12.52 -17.77 -1.19
CA ALA A 89 -11.69 -18.97 -1.38
C ALA A 89 -10.66 -18.78 -2.50
N GLU A 90 -11.06 -18.18 -3.65
CA GLU A 90 -10.13 -17.93 -4.75
C GLU A 90 -9.09 -16.85 -4.40
N ILE A 91 -9.47 -15.81 -3.66
CA ILE A 91 -8.55 -14.78 -3.15
C ILE A 91 -7.54 -15.39 -2.18
N ASN A 92 -7.99 -16.23 -1.25
CA ASN A 92 -7.10 -16.91 -0.31
C ASN A 92 -6.12 -17.85 -1.04
N LYS A 93 -6.56 -18.56 -2.06
CA LYS A 93 -5.70 -19.38 -2.91
C LYS A 93 -4.66 -18.54 -3.65
N PHE A 94 -5.07 -17.39 -4.20
CA PHE A 94 -4.18 -16.44 -4.87
C PHE A 94 -3.09 -15.92 -3.93
N ARG A 95 -3.48 -15.45 -2.75
CA ARG A 95 -2.54 -14.94 -1.74
C ARG A 95 -1.56 -16.03 -1.27
N GLN A 96 -2.07 -17.22 -0.95
CA GLN A 96 -1.22 -18.34 -0.54
C GLN A 96 -0.23 -18.73 -1.64
N GLY A 97 -0.66 -18.70 -2.90
CA GLY A 97 0.23 -18.92 -4.04
C GLY A 97 1.34 -17.88 -4.14
N LEU A 98 1.06 -16.61 -3.84
CA LEU A 98 2.07 -15.54 -3.81
C LEU A 98 3.03 -15.67 -2.62
N ILE A 99 2.51 -15.89 -1.41
CA ILE A 99 3.32 -15.99 -0.20
C ILE A 99 4.28 -17.20 -0.27
N LYS A 100 3.79 -18.35 -0.74
CA LYS A 100 4.60 -19.58 -0.91
C LYS A 100 5.47 -19.55 -2.17
N GLY A 101 5.05 -18.81 -3.19
CA GLY A 101 5.70 -18.77 -4.50
C GLY A 101 7.07 -18.13 -4.51
N GLY A 102 7.50 -17.45 -3.43
CA GLY A 102 8.86 -16.95 -3.29
C GLY A 102 9.94 -18.05 -3.27
N GLU A 103 9.53 -19.29 -2.99
CA GLU A 103 10.42 -20.47 -3.03
C GLU A 103 10.37 -21.21 -4.38
N GLU A 104 9.41 -20.86 -5.26
CA GLU A 104 9.19 -21.53 -6.55
C GLU A 104 9.70 -20.65 -7.72
N ILE A 105 10.46 -21.26 -8.62
CA ILE A 105 10.99 -20.57 -9.81
C ILE A 105 9.86 -20.18 -10.78
N ASN A 106 8.76 -20.92 -10.82
CA ASN A 106 7.63 -20.69 -11.72
C ASN A 106 6.36 -20.40 -10.93
N TYR A 107 5.93 -19.14 -10.89
CA TYR A 107 4.66 -18.75 -10.33
C TYR A 107 3.49 -19.15 -11.25
N ASN A 108 2.47 -19.79 -10.68
CA ASN A 108 1.25 -20.17 -11.41
C ASN A 108 0.26 -19.00 -11.44
N THR A 109 0.02 -18.46 -12.63
CA THR A 109 -0.86 -17.29 -12.85
C THR A 109 -2.36 -17.61 -12.92
N GLU A 110 -2.80 -18.86 -12.79
CA GLU A 110 -4.20 -19.25 -13.02
C GLU A 110 -5.21 -18.53 -12.11
N THR A 111 -4.91 -18.40 -10.82
CA THR A 111 -5.77 -17.65 -9.89
C THR A 111 -5.74 -16.15 -10.16
N ALA A 112 -4.59 -15.61 -10.55
CA ALA A 112 -4.43 -14.20 -10.92
C ALA A 112 -5.26 -13.86 -12.19
N LYS A 113 -5.26 -14.74 -13.20
CA LYS A 113 -6.09 -14.63 -14.42
C LYS A 113 -7.55 -14.61 -14.09
N LYS A 114 -7.98 -15.59 -13.28
CA LYS A 114 -9.38 -15.73 -12.90
C LYS A 114 -9.89 -14.52 -12.14
N LEU A 115 -9.13 -14.01 -11.16
CA LEU A 115 -9.50 -12.80 -10.43
C LEU A 115 -9.48 -11.56 -11.33
N TYR A 116 -8.55 -11.46 -12.28
CA TYR A 116 -8.54 -10.39 -13.27
C TYR A 116 -9.82 -10.42 -14.12
N ASP A 117 -10.20 -11.59 -14.63
CA ASP A 117 -11.40 -11.76 -15.46
C ASP A 117 -12.70 -11.45 -14.69
N TRP A 118 -12.73 -11.70 -13.38
CA TRP A 118 -13.88 -11.39 -12.53
C TRP A 118 -13.98 -9.94 -12.12
N ILE A 119 -12.84 -9.26 -11.87
CA ILE A 119 -12.79 -7.93 -11.24
C ILE A 119 -12.52 -6.82 -12.24
N ILE A 120 -11.62 -7.01 -13.20
CA ILE A 120 -11.11 -5.96 -14.09
C ILE A 120 -11.62 -6.10 -15.52
N ARG A 121 -11.59 -7.31 -16.07
CA ARG A 121 -11.96 -7.60 -17.48
C ARG A 121 -13.29 -6.97 -17.91
N PRO A 122 -14.38 -7.01 -17.12
CA PRO A 122 -15.67 -6.47 -17.55
C PRO A 122 -15.63 -4.96 -17.84
N PHE A 123 -14.72 -4.22 -17.20
CA PHE A 123 -14.54 -2.78 -17.42
C PHE A 123 -13.60 -2.49 -18.59
N ILE A 124 -12.65 -3.35 -18.85
CA ILE A 124 -11.78 -3.27 -20.06
C ILE A 124 -12.61 -3.56 -21.31
N ASP A 125 -13.35 -4.68 -21.33
CA ASP A 125 -14.13 -5.10 -22.50
C ASP A 125 -15.27 -4.12 -22.83
N SER A 126 -15.77 -3.37 -21.86
CA SER A 126 -16.77 -2.29 -22.09
C SER A 126 -16.15 -0.94 -22.46
N GLY A 127 -14.81 -0.81 -22.43
CA GLY A 127 -14.12 0.46 -22.69
C GLY A 127 -14.21 1.48 -21.56
N ASP A 128 -14.69 1.08 -20.37
CA ASP A 128 -14.75 1.94 -19.18
C ASP A 128 -13.34 2.19 -18.58
N ILE A 129 -12.41 1.27 -18.82
CA ILE A 129 -10.97 1.39 -18.50
C ILE A 129 -10.19 1.15 -19.80
N SER A 130 -9.31 2.07 -20.17
CA SER A 130 -8.39 1.90 -21.32
C SER A 130 -7.02 2.49 -21.02
N PRO A 131 -5.91 1.86 -21.47
CA PRO A 131 -4.56 2.36 -21.24
C PRO A 131 -4.30 3.75 -21.86
N GLU A 132 -5.03 4.14 -22.92
CA GLU A 132 -4.89 5.43 -23.58
C GLU A 132 -5.43 6.59 -22.71
N GLN A 133 -6.43 6.32 -21.87
CA GLN A 133 -7.13 7.33 -21.08
C GLN A 133 -6.85 7.21 -19.60
N THR A 134 -6.49 6.02 -19.12
CA THR A 134 -6.31 5.70 -17.70
C THR A 134 -4.83 5.44 -17.41
N LYS A 135 -4.26 6.15 -16.45
CA LYS A 135 -2.90 5.92 -15.95
C LYS A 135 -2.90 5.23 -14.60
N THR A 136 -3.86 5.58 -13.75
CA THR A 136 -3.90 5.11 -12.36
C THR A 136 -5.25 4.49 -12.02
N LEU A 137 -5.20 3.32 -11.40
CA LEU A 137 -6.35 2.68 -10.75
C LEU A 137 -6.21 2.81 -9.24
N VAL A 138 -7.20 3.43 -8.62
CA VAL A 138 -7.27 3.60 -7.17
C VAL A 138 -8.36 2.71 -6.62
N PHE A 139 -7.98 1.76 -5.79
CA PHE A 139 -8.87 0.77 -5.20
C PHE A 139 -9.33 1.20 -3.81
N LEU A 140 -10.66 1.18 -3.60
CA LEU A 140 -11.33 1.32 -2.31
C LEU A 140 -11.92 -0.04 -1.95
N GLN A 141 -11.06 -0.90 -1.41
CA GLN A 141 -11.42 -2.29 -1.15
C GLN A 141 -12.19 -2.47 0.16
N ASP A 142 -13.00 -3.52 0.21
CA ASP A 142 -13.83 -3.91 1.34
C ASP A 142 -13.55 -5.35 1.77
N GLY A 143 -13.65 -5.64 3.08
CA GLY A 143 -13.43 -6.97 3.65
C GLY A 143 -12.18 -7.67 3.12
N PHE A 144 -12.29 -8.94 2.78
CA PHE A 144 -11.19 -9.77 2.30
C PHE A 144 -10.54 -9.28 0.98
N LEU A 145 -11.21 -8.42 0.20
CA LEU A 145 -10.61 -7.81 -0.99
C LEU A 145 -9.45 -6.86 -0.67
N ARG A 146 -9.37 -6.32 0.55
CA ARG A 146 -8.26 -5.47 1.00
C ARG A 146 -6.91 -6.17 0.94
N SER A 147 -6.91 -7.47 1.10
CA SER A 147 -5.70 -8.30 1.11
C SER A 147 -5.21 -8.70 -0.29
N VAL A 148 -5.94 -8.33 -1.35
CA VAL A 148 -5.59 -8.65 -2.74
C VAL A 148 -4.54 -7.68 -3.26
N PRO A 149 -3.34 -8.15 -3.64
CA PRO A 149 -2.35 -7.34 -4.34
C PRO A 149 -2.80 -7.10 -5.79
N MET A 150 -3.64 -6.09 -6.01
CA MET A 150 -4.25 -5.83 -7.32
C MET A 150 -3.21 -5.68 -8.45
N ALA A 151 -2.01 -5.22 -8.12
CA ALA A 151 -0.90 -5.11 -9.06
C ALA A 151 -0.57 -6.44 -9.76
N ALA A 152 -0.74 -7.57 -9.08
CA ALA A 152 -0.41 -8.92 -9.56
C ALA A 152 -1.57 -9.66 -10.23
N LEU A 153 -2.73 -9.04 -10.43
CA LEU A 153 -3.77 -9.59 -11.30
C LEU A 153 -3.22 -9.71 -12.73
N TYR A 154 -3.55 -10.80 -13.44
CA TYR A 154 -2.92 -11.13 -14.72
C TYR A 154 -3.92 -11.14 -15.87
N ASP A 155 -3.66 -10.30 -16.86
CA ASP A 155 -4.41 -10.27 -18.11
C ASP A 155 -3.94 -11.39 -19.05
N SER A 156 -4.78 -12.39 -19.27
CA SER A 156 -4.45 -13.52 -20.14
C SER A 156 -4.48 -13.17 -21.63
N LYS A 157 -5.15 -12.08 -22.04
CA LYS A 157 -5.21 -11.62 -23.44
C LYS A 157 -3.94 -10.86 -23.83
N GLU A 158 -3.46 -10.03 -22.91
CA GLU A 158 -2.27 -9.17 -23.13
C GLU A 158 -0.99 -9.83 -22.58
N GLU A 159 -1.11 -10.95 -21.87
CA GLU A 159 -0.02 -11.66 -21.19
C GLU A 159 0.79 -10.74 -20.25
N LYS A 160 0.08 -9.91 -19.46
CA LYS A 160 0.66 -8.89 -18.57
C LYS A 160 0.00 -8.85 -17.22
N TYR A 161 0.78 -8.47 -16.21
CA TYR A 161 0.22 -8.07 -14.91
C TYR A 161 -0.48 -6.70 -15.01
N LEU A 162 -1.50 -6.48 -14.19
CA LEU A 162 -2.26 -5.23 -14.19
C LEU A 162 -1.36 -4.00 -13.98
N VAL A 163 -0.31 -4.13 -13.16
CA VAL A 163 0.67 -3.06 -12.91
C VAL A 163 1.46 -2.66 -14.14
N GLU A 164 1.62 -3.54 -15.14
CA GLU A 164 2.33 -3.19 -16.38
C GLU A 164 1.54 -2.20 -17.24
N SER A 165 0.21 -2.17 -17.08
CA SER A 165 -0.68 -1.26 -17.81
C SER A 165 -1.08 -0.03 -17.00
N TYR A 166 -1.21 -0.14 -15.67
CA TYR A 166 -1.74 0.90 -14.80
C TYR A 166 -0.93 1.04 -13.51
N ALA A 167 -0.71 2.26 -13.06
CA ALA A 167 -0.24 2.52 -11.70
C ALA A 167 -1.35 2.16 -10.71
N ILE A 168 -0.99 1.46 -9.63
CA ILE A 168 -1.95 0.94 -8.67
C ILE A 168 -1.77 1.62 -7.32
N ALA A 169 -2.87 2.09 -6.76
CA ALA A 169 -2.92 2.58 -5.38
C ALA A 169 -4.16 2.07 -4.66
N THR A 170 -4.11 2.08 -3.35
CA THR A 170 -5.27 1.78 -2.52
C THR A 170 -5.56 2.94 -1.57
N THR A 171 -6.82 3.18 -1.26
CA THR A 171 -7.20 4.11 -0.22
C THR A 171 -8.41 3.58 0.53
N PRO A 172 -8.45 3.70 1.86
CA PRO A 172 -9.61 3.26 2.61
C PRO A 172 -10.80 4.20 2.41
N SER A 173 -10.56 5.49 2.10
CA SER A 173 -11.60 6.47 1.84
C SER A 173 -11.06 7.70 1.12
N LEU A 174 -11.73 8.15 0.07
CA LEU A 174 -11.40 9.41 -0.63
C LEU A 174 -11.60 10.64 0.26
N ARG A 175 -12.53 10.59 1.22
CA ARG A 175 -12.81 11.71 2.15
C ARG A 175 -11.59 12.02 3.05
N ILE A 176 -10.85 11.01 3.44
CA ILE A 176 -9.71 11.16 4.35
C ILE A 176 -8.43 11.47 3.56
N THR A 177 -8.27 10.89 2.38
CA THR A 177 -7.00 10.94 1.62
C THR A 177 -6.62 12.33 1.16
N LYS A 178 -7.58 13.20 0.79
CA LYS A 178 -7.35 14.58 0.30
C LYS A 178 -6.17 14.67 -0.67
N PRO A 179 -6.23 14.04 -1.86
CA PRO A 179 -5.11 13.97 -2.78
C PRO A 179 -4.56 15.36 -3.14
N LYS A 180 -3.22 15.48 -3.16
CA LYS A 180 -2.53 16.74 -3.46
C LYS A 180 -1.18 16.43 -4.07
N LEU A 181 -0.73 17.28 -5.00
CA LEU A 181 0.60 17.19 -5.59
C LEU A 181 1.69 17.38 -4.53
N ARG A 182 2.79 16.68 -4.70
CA ARG A 182 3.92 16.66 -3.79
C ARG A 182 4.69 17.99 -3.77
N PRO A 183 5.25 18.41 -2.61
CA PRO A 183 6.15 19.54 -2.55
C PRO A 183 7.49 19.23 -3.23
N SER A 184 8.15 20.27 -3.76
CA SER A 184 9.44 20.14 -4.47
C SER A 184 10.63 19.89 -3.54
N LYS A 185 10.58 20.38 -2.29
CA LYS A 185 11.65 20.20 -1.30
C LYS A 185 11.39 18.96 -0.46
N GLN A 186 12.36 18.06 -0.45
CA GLN A 186 12.23 16.78 0.23
C GLN A 186 13.45 16.55 1.12
N LYS A 187 13.19 16.47 2.43
CA LYS A 187 14.13 16.04 3.45
C LYS A 187 13.65 14.70 3.99
N ALA A 188 14.55 13.73 4.16
CA ALA A 188 14.19 12.41 4.64
C ALA A 188 14.71 12.16 6.06
N LEU A 189 13.90 11.50 6.88
CA LEU A 189 14.32 10.80 8.08
C LEU A 189 14.32 9.30 7.77
N ILE A 190 15.50 8.68 7.92
CA ILE A 190 15.73 7.28 7.57
C ILE A 190 16.03 6.53 8.86
N LEU A 191 15.21 5.53 9.16
CA LEU A 191 15.35 4.65 10.31
C LEU A 191 15.63 3.24 9.83
N GLY A 192 16.62 2.57 10.42
CA GLY A 192 17.02 1.22 10.01
C GLY A 192 17.42 0.36 11.19
N LEU A 193 17.02 -0.91 11.17
CA LEU A 193 17.47 -1.93 12.09
C LEU A 193 18.06 -3.10 11.30
N THR A 194 19.38 -3.29 11.40
CA THR A 194 20.09 -4.42 10.78
C THR A 194 20.30 -5.57 11.75
N GLU A 195 20.30 -5.30 13.06
CA GLU A 195 20.62 -6.24 14.11
C GLU A 195 19.43 -7.09 14.54
N GLU A 196 19.72 -8.31 15.04
CA GLU A 196 18.72 -9.15 15.67
C GLU A 196 18.08 -8.44 16.89
N ALA A 197 16.80 -8.62 17.05
CA ALA A 197 16.05 -8.10 18.20
C ALA A 197 15.13 -9.16 18.80
N THR A 198 14.93 -9.09 20.12
CA THR A 198 13.95 -9.96 20.81
C THR A 198 12.91 -9.11 21.53
N ILE A 199 11.64 -9.28 21.16
CA ILE A 199 10.48 -8.60 21.73
C ILE A 199 9.57 -9.65 22.38
N GLU A 200 9.35 -9.54 23.68
CA GLU A 200 8.40 -10.41 24.41
C GLU A 200 8.61 -11.91 24.16
N GLY A 201 9.88 -12.32 24.01
CA GLY A 201 10.27 -13.72 23.76
C GLY A 201 10.22 -14.17 22.30
N LYS A 202 9.78 -13.32 21.37
CA LYS A 202 9.89 -13.55 19.93
C LYS A 202 11.18 -12.93 19.40
N THR A 203 11.99 -13.74 18.71
CA THR A 203 13.21 -13.27 18.03
C THR A 203 12.89 -12.82 16.61
N PHE A 204 13.38 -11.65 16.25
CA PHE A 204 13.39 -11.09 14.91
C PHE A 204 14.82 -11.16 14.41
N GLU A 205 15.04 -11.87 13.31
CA GLU A 205 16.36 -12.11 12.75
C GLU A 205 17.01 -10.82 12.22
N GLU A 206 18.32 -10.82 12.01
CA GLU A 206 19.03 -9.72 11.38
C GLU A 206 18.52 -9.47 9.93
N LEU A 207 18.49 -8.21 9.52
CA LEU A 207 18.09 -7.77 8.17
C LEU A 207 19.33 -7.30 7.41
N LEU A 208 19.92 -8.21 6.65
CA LEU A 208 21.24 -8.00 5.99
C LEU A 208 21.21 -6.93 4.89
N SER A 209 20.08 -6.73 4.22
CA SER A 209 19.96 -5.78 3.11
C SER A 209 19.46 -4.40 3.51
N VAL A 210 19.18 -4.15 4.80
CA VAL A 210 18.76 -2.83 5.29
C VAL A 210 19.82 -1.77 5.04
N ASP A 211 21.10 -2.09 5.19
CA ASP A 211 22.19 -1.16 4.90
C ASP A 211 22.20 -0.74 3.42
N GLU A 212 21.93 -1.67 2.48
CA GLU A 212 21.82 -1.38 1.06
C GLU A 212 20.60 -0.50 0.76
N GLU A 213 19.47 -0.81 1.38
CA GLU A 213 18.23 -0.02 1.26
C GLU A 213 18.44 1.40 1.78
N VAL A 214 18.95 1.55 2.99
CA VAL A 214 19.28 2.86 3.60
C VAL A 214 20.21 3.66 2.68
N ASN A 215 21.27 3.04 2.15
CA ASN A 215 22.20 3.71 1.23
C ASN A 215 21.54 4.12 -0.09
N ALA A 216 20.63 3.30 -0.62
CA ALA A 216 19.87 3.64 -1.82
C ALA A 216 18.95 4.85 -1.57
N VAL A 217 18.28 4.93 -0.42
CA VAL A 217 17.44 6.06 -0.02
C VAL A 217 18.29 7.32 0.18
N LYS A 218 19.40 7.23 0.92
CA LYS A 218 20.35 8.34 1.16
C LYS A 218 20.84 8.98 -0.14
N LYS A 219 21.14 8.15 -1.14
CA LYS A 219 21.56 8.62 -2.47
C LYS A 219 20.50 9.52 -3.14
N GLN A 220 19.23 9.25 -2.91
CA GLN A 220 18.14 10.05 -3.46
C GLN A 220 17.84 11.31 -2.65
N PHE A 221 18.16 11.31 -1.36
CA PHE A 221 17.93 12.44 -0.44
C PHE A 221 19.22 12.93 0.20
N PRO A 222 20.02 13.78 -0.49
CA PRO A 222 21.26 14.30 0.08
C PRO A 222 21.06 15.07 1.39
N ASN A 223 19.86 15.66 1.59
CA ASN A 223 19.48 16.27 2.85
C ASN A 223 18.63 15.27 3.65
N HIS A 224 19.30 14.44 4.43
CA HIS A 224 18.64 13.45 5.28
C HIS A 224 19.20 13.46 6.71
N THR A 225 18.51 12.76 7.58
CA THR A 225 18.98 12.35 8.91
C THR A 225 18.76 10.84 9.01
N GLU A 226 19.72 10.13 9.56
CA GLU A 226 19.61 8.68 9.78
C GLU A 226 19.65 8.33 11.25
N LEU A 227 18.87 7.33 11.64
CA LEU A 227 18.86 6.68 12.94
C LEU A 227 18.96 5.18 12.70
N ILE A 228 20.12 4.59 12.95
CA ILE A 228 20.40 3.18 12.64
C ILE A 228 20.69 2.42 13.93
N ASN A 229 20.20 1.19 14.03
CA ASN A 229 20.40 0.26 15.12
C ASN A 229 20.11 0.92 16.49
N GLN A 230 21.08 1.03 17.38
CA GLN A 230 20.88 1.63 18.72
C GLN A 230 20.36 3.07 18.70
N ASP A 231 20.63 3.83 17.62
CA ASP A 231 20.13 5.20 17.47
C ASP A 231 18.67 5.22 17.02
N PHE A 232 18.16 4.13 16.43
CA PHE A 232 16.77 3.95 16.09
C PHE A 232 15.96 3.57 17.34
N ASN A 233 15.55 4.53 18.10
CA ASN A 233 14.69 4.39 19.27
C ASN A 233 13.69 5.54 19.36
N LEU A 234 12.64 5.38 20.16
CA LEU A 234 11.54 6.35 20.28
C LEU A 234 12.03 7.73 20.75
N GLN A 235 13.02 7.78 21.65
CA GLN A 235 13.54 9.03 22.18
C GLN A 235 14.22 9.84 21.08
N ASN A 236 15.14 9.24 20.33
CA ASN A 236 15.86 9.89 19.23
C ASN A 236 14.91 10.27 18.10
N PHE A 237 13.95 9.39 17.77
CA PHE A 237 12.90 9.67 16.79
C PHE A 237 12.13 10.93 17.16
N ASN A 238 11.62 11.02 18.41
CA ASN A 238 10.92 12.19 18.91
C ASN A 238 11.80 13.46 18.94
N GLN A 239 13.08 13.30 19.26
CA GLN A 239 14.02 14.43 19.27
C GLN A 239 14.18 14.99 17.85
N GLN A 240 14.36 14.14 16.84
CA GLN A 240 14.49 14.58 15.45
C GLN A 240 13.22 15.28 14.96
N LEU A 241 12.06 14.73 15.25
CA LEU A 241 10.77 15.32 14.86
C LEU A 241 10.50 16.69 15.50
N LYS A 242 11.01 16.94 16.72
CA LYS A 242 10.93 18.25 17.38
C LYS A 242 11.87 19.29 16.77
N GLN A 243 13.00 18.86 16.22
CA GLN A 243 14.03 19.77 15.69
C GLN A 243 13.73 20.21 14.25
N THR A 244 13.08 19.36 13.45
CA THR A 244 12.87 19.65 12.03
C THR A 244 11.70 18.85 11.46
N THR A 245 11.10 19.37 10.39
CA THR A 245 10.06 18.68 9.64
C THR A 245 10.67 17.76 8.57
N TYR A 246 10.21 16.53 8.53
CA TYR A 246 10.59 15.54 7.52
C TYR A 246 9.38 15.18 6.67
N PRO A 247 9.29 15.66 5.42
CA PRO A 247 8.25 15.24 4.50
C PRO A 247 8.27 13.74 4.19
N ILE A 248 9.45 13.12 4.32
CA ILE A 248 9.63 11.69 4.06
C ILE A 248 10.19 11.04 5.31
N ILE A 249 9.54 9.98 5.75
CA ILE A 249 10.01 9.08 6.79
C ILE A 249 10.09 7.69 6.18
N HIS A 250 11.28 7.10 6.23
CA HIS A 250 11.54 5.75 5.74
C HIS A 250 12.00 4.88 6.91
N ILE A 251 11.31 3.76 7.11
CA ILE A 251 11.58 2.82 8.21
C ILE A 251 11.83 1.44 7.61
N ALA A 252 13.08 1.02 7.62
CA ALA A 252 13.54 -0.30 7.20
C ALA A 252 13.81 -1.14 8.45
N SER A 253 12.81 -1.90 8.90
CA SER A 253 12.87 -2.70 10.13
C SER A 253 11.75 -3.72 10.15
N HIS A 254 11.83 -4.72 11.02
CA HIS A 254 10.69 -5.56 11.31
C HIS A 254 9.52 -4.74 11.87
N ALA A 255 8.31 -5.13 11.49
CA ALA A 255 7.08 -4.64 12.09
C ALA A 255 6.08 -5.79 12.20
N GLN A 256 5.31 -5.80 13.28
CA GLN A 256 4.21 -6.73 13.48
C GLN A 256 2.91 -5.96 13.40
N PHE A 257 1.97 -6.46 12.57
CA PHE A 257 0.61 -5.93 12.49
C PHE A 257 -0.35 -6.95 13.08
N GLY A 258 -0.96 -6.59 14.22
CA GLY A 258 -1.91 -7.42 14.95
C GLY A 258 -3.36 -7.15 14.56
N ILE A 259 -4.25 -7.97 15.11
CA ILE A 259 -5.71 -7.81 14.97
C ILE A 259 -6.21 -6.56 15.71
N ILE A 260 -5.50 -6.15 16.74
CA ILE A 260 -5.77 -4.95 17.53
C ILE A 260 -4.56 -3.99 17.48
N PRO A 261 -4.77 -2.69 17.66
CA PRO A 261 -3.70 -1.69 17.58
C PRO A 261 -2.55 -1.91 18.59
N GLU A 262 -2.83 -2.51 19.74
CA GLU A 262 -1.87 -2.79 20.81
C GLU A 262 -0.84 -3.83 20.41
N ASP A 263 -1.23 -4.76 19.53
CA ASP A 263 -0.36 -5.82 18.99
C ASP A 263 0.41 -5.35 17.73
N THR A 264 0.18 -4.09 17.32
CA THR A 264 0.83 -3.51 16.15
C THR A 264 1.99 -2.61 16.58
N PHE A 265 3.20 -2.97 16.16
CA PHE A 265 4.42 -2.23 16.52
C PHE A 265 5.52 -2.39 15.45
N ILE A 266 6.46 -1.46 15.49
CA ILE A 266 7.72 -1.49 14.74
C ILE A 266 8.83 -1.90 15.69
N VAL A 267 9.71 -2.79 15.26
CA VAL A 267 10.88 -3.20 16.02
C VAL A 267 11.93 -2.12 15.90
N ALA A 268 12.39 -1.60 17.03
CA ALA A 268 13.41 -0.56 17.10
C ALA A 268 14.71 -1.11 17.71
N GLY A 269 15.79 -0.38 17.57
CA GLY A 269 17.08 -0.75 18.12
C GLY A 269 17.10 -0.74 19.65
N LYS A 270 18.09 -1.41 20.20
CA LYS A 270 18.22 -1.64 21.64
C LYS A 270 18.69 -0.36 22.35
N ASN A 271 17.82 0.24 23.16
CA ASN A 271 18.17 1.26 24.14
C ASN A 271 17.71 0.81 25.52
N GLN A 272 18.56 0.09 26.22
CA GLN A 272 18.40 -0.47 27.58
C GLN A 272 17.16 -1.32 27.84
N GLU A 273 15.93 -0.90 27.52
CA GLU A 273 14.71 -1.64 27.84
C GLU A 273 13.67 -1.70 26.71
N ASN A 274 13.76 -0.86 25.70
CA ASN A 274 12.66 -0.71 24.74
C ASN A 274 13.09 -0.93 23.29
N GLN A 275 12.60 -2.01 22.72
CA GLN A 275 12.92 -2.43 21.36
C GLN A 275 11.70 -2.38 20.43
N LYS A 276 10.56 -1.82 20.86
CA LYS A 276 9.37 -1.65 20.02
C LYS A 276 8.82 -0.23 20.09
N ILE A 277 8.32 0.25 18.96
CA ILE A 277 7.53 1.48 18.85
C ILE A 277 6.11 1.08 18.48
N THR A 278 5.18 1.23 19.39
CA THR A 278 3.77 0.94 19.17
C THR A 278 3.13 1.95 18.21
N ILE A 279 2.00 1.57 17.62
CA ILE A 279 1.25 2.48 16.74
C ILE A 279 0.80 3.74 17.47
N ASN A 280 0.41 3.62 18.75
CA ASN A 280 0.01 4.77 19.55
C ASN A 280 1.19 5.73 19.81
N GLU A 281 2.40 5.19 20.04
CA GLU A 281 3.62 6.02 20.18
C GLU A 281 4.01 6.68 18.87
N LEU A 282 3.92 5.96 17.74
CA LEU A 282 4.15 6.53 16.42
C LEU A 282 3.14 7.66 16.11
N GLU A 283 1.86 7.44 16.40
CA GLU A 283 0.81 8.44 16.27
C GLU A 283 1.12 9.69 17.09
N ASN A 284 1.39 9.51 18.38
CA ASN A 284 1.72 10.61 19.30
C ASN A 284 2.94 11.39 18.80
N SER A 285 3.97 10.70 18.33
CA SER A 285 5.18 11.31 17.78
C SER A 285 4.89 12.18 16.57
N LEU A 286 4.05 11.70 15.65
CA LEU A 286 3.71 12.40 14.41
C LEU A 286 2.60 13.46 14.62
N GLN A 287 1.68 13.26 15.58
CA GLN A 287 0.64 14.26 15.90
C GLN A 287 1.20 15.50 16.60
N ASN A 288 2.25 15.35 17.39
CA ASN A 288 2.93 16.50 18.03
C ASN A 288 3.57 17.47 17.01
N LEU A 289 3.68 17.06 15.73
CA LEU A 289 4.08 17.93 14.60
C LEU A 289 2.95 18.84 14.10
N LYS A 290 1.69 18.64 14.50
CA LYS A 290 0.51 19.38 13.99
C LYS A 290 0.52 20.88 14.26
N SER A 291 1.45 21.41 15.01
CA SER A 291 1.61 22.86 15.18
C SER A 291 2.29 23.55 13.97
N THR A 292 2.87 22.81 13.04
CA THR A 292 3.44 23.31 11.79
C THR A 292 2.74 22.63 10.61
N THR A 293 2.13 23.40 9.76
CA THR A 293 1.16 23.05 8.72
C THR A 293 1.62 22.07 7.63
N ASP A 294 2.82 21.54 7.70
CA ASP A 294 3.37 20.65 6.67
C ASP A 294 3.69 19.26 7.25
N ASN A 295 2.76 18.37 7.04
CA ASN A 295 2.75 17.00 7.52
C ASN A 295 3.72 16.12 6.72
N VAL A 296 3.99 14.93 7.27
CA VAL A 296 4.67 13.85 6.56
C VAL A 296 3.90 13.52 5.27
N GLU A 297 4.56 13.68 4.13
CA GLU A 297 3.98 13.39 2.81
C GLU A 297 4.00 11.89 2.52
N LEU A 298 5.11 11.22 2.88
CA LEU A 298 5.32 9.81 2.64
C LEU A 298 5.94 9.14 3.86
N LEU A 299 5.26 8.10 4.35
CA LEU A 299 5.79 7.12 5.30
C LEU A 299 6.01 5.80 4.58
N ALA A 300 7.25 5.34 4.47
CA ALA A 300 7.56 4.01 3.93
C ALA A 300 7.89 3.05 5.09
N LEU A 301 7.18 1.93 5.13
CA LEU A 301 7.38 0.81 6.05
C LEU A 301 7.72 -0.42 5.23
N THR A 302 9.00 -0.77 5.14
CA THR A 302 9.49 -1.72 4.14
C THR A 302 9.69 -3.14 4.65
N ALA A 303 9.68 -3.36 5.94
CA ALA A 303 9.69 -4.68 6.54
C ALA A 303 8.45 -4.88 7.39
N CYS A 304 7.53 -5.70 6.95
CA CYS A 304 6.29 -5.97 7.67
C CYS A 304 6.05 -7.47 7.76
N GLU A 305 5.99 -7.99 8.97
CA GLU A 305 5.37 -9.27 9.24
C GLU A 305 3.88 -9.01 9.52
N THR A 306 3.05 -9.04 8.48
CA THR A 306 1.59 -9.03 8.70
C THR A 306 1.16 -10.37 9.28
N ALA A 307 0.19 -10.35 10.20
CA ALA A 307 -0.49 -11.59 10.60
C ALA A 307 -1.10 -12.22 9.33
N VAL A 308 -0.44 -13.26 8.83
CA VAL A 308 -0.81 -13.95 7.58
C VAL A 308 -2.25 -14.44 7.69
N GLY A 309 -3.13 -13.88 6.86
CA GLY A 309 -4.51 -14.36 6.72
C GLY A 309 -5.61 -13.50 7.36
N ASP A 310 -5.31 -12.39 8.03
CA ASP A 310 -6.33 -11.52 8.61
C ASP A 310 -6.53 -10.23 7.80
N ASP A 311 -7.76 -9.98 7.34
CA ASP A 311 -8.19 -8.76 6.64
C ASP A 311 -7.98 -7.51 7.49
N ARG A 312 -8.00 -7.66 8.82
CA ARG A 312 -7.81 -6.58 9.78
C ARG A 312 -6.37 -6.10 9.84
N ALA A 313 -5.39 -6.97 9.60
CA ALA A 313 -3.99 -6.57 9.52
C ALA A 313 -3.75 -5.60 8.34
N THR A 314 -4.37 -5.87 7.17
CA THR A 314 -4.33 -4.95 6.03
C THR A 314 -5.07 -3.64 6.32
N LEU A 315 -6.19 -3.70 7.05
CA LEU A 315 -6.89 -2.52 7.55
C LEU A 315 -6.01 -1.76 8.55
N GLY A 316 -5.23 -2.49 9.38
CA GLY A 316 -4.25 -1.93 10.30
C GLY A 316 -3.20 -1.09 9.58
N LEU A 317 -2.60 -1.59 8.49
CA LEU A 317 -1.64 -0.85 7.67
C LEU A 317 -2.22 0.44 7.09
N ALA A 318 -3.38 0.34 6.43
CA ALA A 318 -4.08 1.50 5.88
C ALA A 318 -4.50 2.48 6.98
N GLY A 319 -4.97 1.94 8.11
CA GLY A 319 -5.38 2.73 9.25
C GLY A 319 -4.23 3.39 9.99
N VAL A 320 -3.07 2.74 10.09
CA VAL A 320 -1.86 3.36 10.65
C VAL A 320 -1.52 4.65 9.89
N ALA A 321 -1.40 4.59 8.57
CA ALA A 321 -1.13 5.77 7.75
C ALA A 321 -2.13 6.90 8.02
N LEU A 322 -3.42 6.56 8.11
CA LEU A 322 -4.47 7.53 8.41
C LEU A 322 -4.42 8.04 9.86
N LYS A 323 -4.23 7.13 10.81
CA LYS A 323 -4.21 7.45 12.24
C LYS A 323 -3.07 8.39 12.57
N VAL A 324 -1.87 8.12 12.05
CA VAL A 324 -0.70 8.99 12.24
C VAL A 324 -0.76 10.29 11.42
N GLY A 325 -1.74 10.43 10.54
CA GLY A 325 -2.01 11.66 9.78
C GLY A 325 -1.03 11.93 8.64
N VAL A 326 -0.34 10.89 8.13
CA VAL A 326 0.48 11.00 6.91
C VAL A 326 -0.41 11.03 5.68
N LYS A 327 0.06 11.63 4.60
CA LYS A 327 -0.73 11.71 3.35
C LYS A 327 -0.67 10.43 2.56
N SER A 328 0.50 9.80 2.52
CA SER A 328 0.75 8.57 1.77
C SER A 328 1.57 7.61 2.60
N ALA A 329 1.32 6.33 2.45
CA ALA A 329 2.21 5.29 2.94
C ALA A 329 2.58 4.32 1.83
N ILE A 330 3.77 3.72 1.94
CA ILE A 330 4.15 2.50 1.24
C ILE A 330 4.36 1.43 2.31
N ALA A 331 3.74 0.30 2.11
CA ALA A 331 3.85 -0.82 3.03
C ALA A 331 3.69 -2.16 2.31
N SER A 332 4.11 -3.24 2.95
CA SER A 332 4.02 -4.60 2.42
C SER A 332 2.81 -5.35 2.99
N LEU A 333 2.11 -6.11 2.15
CA LEU A 333 0.98 -6.96 2.54
C LEU A 333 1.40 -8.26 3.25
N TRP A 334 2.64 -8.69 3.11
CA TRP A 334 3.25 -9.83 3.79
C TRP A 334 4.76 -9.67 3.88
N ASN A 335 5.42 -10.55 4.64
CA ASN A 335 6.88 -10.53 4.75
C ASN A 335 7.53 -10.86 3.40
N VAL A 336 8.39 -9.97 2.93
CA VAL A 336 9.12 -10.09 1.67
C VAL A 336 10.60 -10.28 1.98
N GLN A 337 11.29 -10.96 1.09
CA GLN A 337 12.72 -11.11 1.17
C GLN A 337 13.41 -9.73 1.17
N ASP A 338 14.30 -9.52 2.12
CA ASP A 338 14.99 -8.27 2.41
C ASP A 338 15.71 -7.69 1.17
N GLU A 339 16.44 -8.50 0.41
CA GLU A 339 17.15 -8.06 -0.81
C GLU A 339 16.21 -7.55 -1.90
N SER A 340 15.06 -8.21 -2.13
CA SER A 340 14.08 -7.77 -3.13
C SER A 340 13.43 -6.45 -2.74
N THR A 341 13.18 -6.25 -1.45
CA THR A 341 12.64 -4.99 -0.90
C THR A 341 13.63 -3.85 -1.08
N SER A 342 14.90 -4.07 -0.75
CA SER A 342 15.98 -3.08 -0.94
C SER A 342 16.07 -2.61 -2.41
N ARG A 343 16.04 -3.55 -3.37
CA ARG A 343 16.05 -3.25 -4.81
C ARG A 343 14.83 -2.45 -5.23
N LEU A 344 13.63 -2.91 -4.85
CA LEU A 344 12.38 -2.25 -5.20
C LEU A 344 12.34 -0.81 -4.67
N MET A 345 12.71 -0.62 -3.41
CA MET A 345 12.70 0.70 -2.78
C MET A 345 13.76 1.63 -3.33
N GLY A 346 14.95 1.11 -3.70
CA GLY A 346 15.96 1.89 -4.40
C GLY A 346 15.45 2.46 -5.73
N ASP A 347 14.80 1.62 -6.55
CA ASP A 347 14.19 2.01 -7.80
C ASP A 347 12.96 2.92 -7.60
N PHE A 348 12.13 2.62 -6.59
CA PHE A 348 11.01 3.49 -6.23
C PHE A 348 11.48 4.92 -5.92
N TYR A 349 12.44 5.11 -5.04
CA TYR A 349 12.91 6.45 -4.68
C TYR A 349 13.63 7.17 -5.81
N GLN A 350 14.32 6.44 -6.70
CA GLN A 350 14.87 7.02 -7.92
C GLN A 350 13.74 7.61 -8.78
N ASN A 351 12.69 6.84 -9.05
CA ASN A 351 11.52 7.28 -9.82
C ASN A 351 10.74 8.38 -9.08
N TYR A 352 10.58 8.23 -7.76
CA TYR A 352 9.90 9.21 -6.91
C TYR A 352 10.54 10.61 -7.00
N ARG A 353 11.85 10.70 -7.26
CA ARG A 353 12.56 11.97 -7.45
C ARG A 353 12.33 12.60 -8.82
N GLU A 354 11.84 11.87 -9.79
CA GLU A 354 11.54 12.41 -11.12
C GLU A 354 10.40 13.44 -11.05
N LYS A 355 10.61 14.57 -11.74
CA LYS A 355 9.63 15.66 -11.74
C LYS A 355 8.36 15.22 -12.49
N GLY A 356 7.22 15.40 -11.85
CA GLY A 356 5.90 15.14 -12.46
C GLY A 356 5.44 13.69 -12.38
N MET A 357 6.22 12.78 -11.78
CA MET A 357 5.80 11.41 -11.53
C MET A 357 5.02 11.32 -10.22
N SER A 358 3.88 10.64 -10.22
CA SER A 358 3.10 10.36 -8.99
C SER A 358 3.76 9.27 -8.14
N ILE A 359 3.32 9.14 -6.88
CA ILE A 359 3.80 8.07 -5.99
C ILE A 359 3.45 6.69 -6.57
N ALA A 360 2.23 6.55 -7.08
CA ALA A 360 1.79 5.29 -7.69
C ALA A 360 2.57 4.95 -8.96
N GLU A 361 2.83 5.93 -9.84
CA GLU A 361 3.66 5.72 -11.03
C GLU A 361 5.11 5.39 -10.67
N ALA A 362 5.65 5.98 -9.61
CA ALA A 362 7.01 5.66 -9.15
C ALA A 362 7.13 4.21 -8.68
N LEU A 363 6.13 3.72 -7.92
CA LEU A 363 6.09 2.32 -7.51
C LEU A 363 5.85 1.39 -8.69
N GLN A 364 4.93 1.73 -9.60
CA GLN A 364 4.68 0.98 -10.83
C GLN A 364 5.97 0.74 -11.62
N LYS A 365 6.75 1.79 -11.86
CA LYS A 365 8.02 1.67 -12.62
C LYS A 365 9.03 0.76 -11.91
N ALA A 366 9.11 0.85 -10.58
CA ALA A 366 9.97 -0.03 -9.81
C ALA A 366 9.53 -1.50 -9.94
N GLN A 367 8.24 -1.77 -9.83
CA GLN A 367 7.66 -3.12 -10.00
C GLN A 367 7.87 -3.65 -11.43
N ILE A 368 7.62 -2.85 -12.46
CA ILE A 368 7.85 -3.23 -13.87
C ILE A 368 9.33 -3.57 -14.10
N LYS A 369 10.26 -2.86 -13.49
CA LYS A 369 11.69 -3.15 -13.61
C LYS A 369 12.05 -4.50 -13.00
N MET A 370 11.38 -4.93 -11.93
CA MET A 370 11.55 -6.27 -11.36
C MET A 370 10.92 -7.35 -12.26
N ILE A 371 9.76 -7.07 -12.86
CA ILE A 371 9.09 -7.99 -13.80
C ILE A 371 9.95 -8.21 -15.05
N ASN A 372 10.51 -7.13 -15.61
CA ASN A 372 11.23 -7.11 -16.88
C ASN A 372 12.67 -6.60 -16.69
N PRO A 373 13.59 -7.43 -16.15
CA PRO A 373 14.98 -7.04 -15.95
C PRO A 373 15.69 -6.79 -17.28
N GLN A 374 16.53 -5.75 -17.31
CA GLN A 374 17.29 -5.38 -18.51
C GLN A 374 18.54 -6.24 -18.76
N SER A 375 18.90 -7.14 -17.85
CA SER A 375 20.05 -8.04 -17.95
C SER A 375 19.64 -9.47 -18.27
N ASN A 376 20.50 -10.22 -18.95
CA ASN A 376 20.33 -11.65 -19.25
C ASN A 376 20.47 -12.58 -18.02
N ASP A 377 20.57 -12.02 -16.82
CA ASP A 377 20.66 -12.80 -15.60
C ASP A 377 19.30 -13.42 -15.27
N ILE A 378 19.31 -14.65 -14.77
CA ILE A 378 18.11 -15.30 -14.25
C ILE A 378 17.59 -14.43 -13.09
N ASN A 379 16.54 -13.69 -13.36
CA ASN A 379 15.96 -12.79 -12.36
C ASN A 379 14.87 -13.54 -11.58
N ILE A 380 15.22 -14.03 -10.42
CA ILE A 380 14.26 -14.65 -9.50
C ILE A 380 13.21 -13.66 -9.02
N TYR A 381 13.50 -12.35 -9.07
CA TYR A 381 12.61 -11.29 -8.58
C TYR A 381 11.51 -10.89 -9.56
N ASN A 382 11.42 -11.50 -10.75
CA ASN A 382 10.28 -11.33 -11.65
C ASN A 382 9.01 -11.99 -11.09
N ASN A 383 9.14 -12.94 -10.17
CA ASN A 383 8.03 -13.56 -9.48
C ASN A 383 7.26 -12.51 -8.65
N PRO A 384 5.92 -12.42 -8.79
CA PRO A 384 5.12 -11.42 -8.09
C PRO A 384 5.16 -11.53 -6.55
N ALA A 385 5.62 -12.64 -6.00
CA ALA A 385 5.86 -12.78 -4.57
C ALA A 385 6.78 -11.68 -4.00
N TYR A 386 7.72 -11.16 -4.81
CA TYR A 386 8.74 -10.20 -4.40
C TYR A 386 8.36 -8.73 -4.57
N TRP A 387 7.46 -8.39 -5.51
CA TRP A 387 7.13 -7.00 -5.81
C TRP A 387 5.65 -6.64 -5.58
N ALA A 388 4.75 -7.63 -5.67
CA ALA A 388 3.33 -7.39 -5.57
C ALA A 388 2.83 -7.02 -4.16
N PRO A 389 3.46 -7.46 -3.06
CA PRO A 389 3.01 -7.08 -1.73
C PRO A 389 3.21 -5.60 -1.42
N MET A 390 4.14 -4.92 -2.08
CA MET A 390 4.38 -3.50 -1.86
C MET A 390 3.28 -2.66 -2.50
N ILE A 391 2.56 -1.89 -1.67
CA ILE A 391 1.40 -1.10 -2.08
C ILE A 391 1.51 0.36 -1.66
N VAL A 392 0.92 1.24 -2.45
CA VAL A 392 0.68 2.65 -2.09
C VAL A 392 -0.68 2.77 -1.40
N ILE A 393 -0.69 3.41 -0.24
CA ILE A 393 -1.89 3.66 0.57
C ILE A 393 -2.08 5.17 0.73
N GLY A 394 -3.29 5.68 0.49
CA GLY A 394 -3.64 7.08 0.67
C GLY A 394 -3.44 7.92 -0.59
N ASN A 395 -2.76 9.07 -0.49
CA ASN A 395 -2.52 9.93 -1.65
C ASN A 395 -1.54 9.27 -2.63
N TRP A 396 -1.98 9.07 -3.85
CA TRP A 396 -1.24 8.40 -4.93
C TRP A 396 -0.48 9.34 -5.86
N LEU A 397 -0.72 10.70 -5.76
CA LEU A 397 -0.20 11.74 -6.63
C LEU A 397 1.26 12.14 -6.33
#